data_f2833b733cb5530d5b77e4df0c4b888f
#
_entry.id   f2833b733cb5530d5b77e4df0c4b888f
#
_cell.length_a   1.000
_cell.length_b   1.000
_cell.length_c   1.000
_cell.angle_alpha   90.00
_cell.angle_beta   90.00
_cell.angle_gamma   90.00
#
_symmetry.space_group_name_H-M   'P 1'
#
loop_
_entity.id
_entity.type
_entity.pdbx_description
1 polymer ?
#
loop_
_entity_poly.entity_id
_entity_poly.type
_entity_poly.pdbx_seq_one_letter_code
_entity_poly.pdbx_strand_id
1 'polypeptide(L)'
;MAMKQDVEFFFGLGSVAYAVSQSLTGSVSSGKSKTSFSELLQYKPKMLKRILNAKKICKKEKRELLPKDLFHLKGFMVAGTDNQCYKDDLEEMWGVRPMELFAGTEPSIIGTETWTRNGMYFFPDTCFYEFITEKDMLHNYEDPSFTPPTYLM
;
A
#
# COMPACT_ATOMS: atom_id res chain seq x y z
N MET A 1 16.14 8.14 -0.91
CA MET A 1 15.52 9.32 -1.56
C MET A 1 14.28 9.79 -0.79
N ALA A 2 13.36 8.93 -0.42
CA ALA A 2 12.14 9.27 0.36
C ALA A 2 12.42 10.03 1.67
N MET A 3 13.45 9.66 2.41
CA MET A 3 13.83 10.34 3.66
C MET A 3 14.35 11.79 3.48
N LYS A 4 14.68 12.19 2.27
CA LYS A 4 15.07 13.58 1.94
C LYS A 4 13.88 14.47 1.61
N GLN A 5 12.74 13.85 1.30
CA GLN A 5 11.49 14.50 0.94
C GLN A 5 10.41 14.11 1.96
N ASP A 6 9.49 15.00 2.23
CA ASP A 6 8.34 14.73 3.09
C ASP A 6 7.31 13.98 2.23
N VAL A 7 7.23 12.65 2.37
CA VAL A 7 6.31 11.81 1.60
C VAL A 7 4.95 11.87 2.29
N GLU A 8 3.95 12.37 1.59
CA GLU A 8 2.58 12.49 2.07
C GLU A 8 1.61 11.54 1.36
N PHE A 9 2.00 11.02 0.20
CA PHE A 9 1.19 10.10 -0.59
C PHE A 9 2.03 8.92 -1.02
N PHE A 10 1.45 7.74 -0.94
CA PHE A 10 2.03 6.51 -1.46
C PHE A 10 1.05 5.85 -2.43
N PHE A 11 1.58 5.44 -3.57
CA PHE A 11 0.88 4.62 -4.56
C PHE A 11 1.81 3.53 -5.06
N GLY A 12 1.34 2.28 -5.08
CA GLY A 12 2.14 1.14 -5.56
C GLY A 12 1.49 -0.21 -5.30
N LEU A 13 2.26 -1.27 -5.48
CA LEU A 13 1.82 -2.62 -5.15
C LEU A 13 1.85 -2.83 -3.63
N GLY A 14 0.84 -3.50 -3.09
CA GLY A 14 0.72 -3.79 -1.66
C GLY A 14 1.91 -4.59 -1.12
N SER A 15 2.32 -5.62 -1.83
CA SER A 15 3.51 -6.44 -1.48
C SER A 15 4.81 -5.63 -1.47
N VAL A 16 4.97 -4.71 -2.43
CA VAL A 16 6.14 -3.82 -2.49
C VAL A 16 6.10 -2.82 -1.33
N ALA A 17 4.93 -2.24 -1.04
CA ALA A 17 4.75 -1.36 0.11
C ALA A 17 5.14 -2.07 1.42
N TYR A 18 4.71 -3.31 1.59
CA TYR A 18 5.04 -4.13 2.75
C TYR A 18 6.56 -4.41 2.84
N ALA A 19 7.18 -4.85 1.75
CA ALA A 19 8.62 -5.12 1.72
C ALA A 19 9.47 -3.87 2.04
N VAL A 20 9.09 -2.71 1.49
CA VAL A 20 9.72 -1.42 1.79
C VAL A 20 9.55 -1.06 3.27
N SER A 21 8.37 -1.29 3.83
CA SER A 21 8.07 -1.02 5.24
C SER A 21 8.95 -1.86 6.17
N GLN A 22 9.05 -3.15 5.91
CA GLN A 22 9.93 -4.08 6.64
C GLN A 22 11.40 -3.67 6.55
N SER A 23 11.85 -3.26 5.36
CA SER A 23 13.22 -2.80 5.14
C SER A 23 13.52 -1.52 5.93
N LEU A 24 12.58 -0.60 6.01
CA LEU A 24 12.71 0.63 6.79
C LEU A 24 12.80 0.33 8.29
N THR A 25 11.93 -0.55 8.79
CA THR A 25 11.92 -0.97 10.20
C THR A 25 13.22 -1.66 10.55
N GLY A 26 13.64 -2.67 9.80
CA GLY A 26 14.86 -3.44 10.04
C GLY A 26 16.15 -2.62 9.93
N SER A 27 16.23 -1.69 8.97
CA SER A 27 17.41 -0.84 8.78
C SER A 27 17.64 0.14 9.91
N VAL A 28 16.58 0.61 10.53
CA VAL A 28 16.67 1.60 11.63
C VAL A 28 16.85 0.93 12.97
N SER A 29 16.28 -0.28 13.16
CA SER A 29 16.36 -1.06 14.41
C SER A 29 17.72 -1.71 14.61
N SER A 30 18.34 -2.21 13.55
CA SER A 30 19.58 -3.01 13.66
C SER A 30 20.83 -2.22 14.04
N GLY A 31 20.75 -0.90 14.12
CA GLY A 31 21.89 -0.03 14.54
C GLY A 31 23.14 -0.14 13.65
N LYS A 32 23.11 -1.03 12.64
CA LYS A 32 24.23 -1.30 11.73
C LYS A 32 24.40 -0.26 10.63
N SER A 33 23.41 0.60 10.43
CA SER A 33 23.62 1.82 9.67
C SER A 33 24.41 2.78 10.57
N LYS A 34 25.72 2.73 10.50
CA LYS A 34 26.57 3.88 10.86
C LYS A 34 26.19 5.01 9.92
N THR A 35 25.04 5.63 10.17
CA THR A 35 24.66 6.85 9.45
C THR A 35 25.77 7.83 9.75
N SER A 36 26.64 8.01 8.77
CA SER A 36 27.75 8.97 8.90
C SER A 36 27.17 10.33 9.21
N PHE A 37 27.83 11.10 10.06
CA PHE A 37 27.40 12.47 10.38
C PHE A 37 27.19 13.31 9.12
N SER A 38 27.96 13.01 8.04
CA SER A 38 27.81 13.60 6.71
C SER A 38 26.49 13.24 6.02
N GLU A 39 25.94 12.06 6.28
CA GLU A 39 24.61 11.67 5.74
C GLU A 39 23.48 12.36 6.49
N LEU A 40 23.62 12.56 7.79
CA LEU A 40 22.65 13.30 8.59
C LEU A 40 22.51 14.77 8.13
N LEU A 41 23.60 15.38 7.70
CA LEU A 41 23.58 16.75 7.16
C LEU A 41 22.82 16.88 5.82
N GLN A 42 22.56 15.78 5.12
CA GLN A 42 21.80 15.77 3.88
C GLN A 42 20.28 15.80 4.10
N TYR A 43 19.80 15.59 5.34
CA TYR A 43 18.37 15.64 5.67
C TYR A 43 17.93 17.07 5.99
N LYS A 44 16.71 17.41 5.58
CA LYS A 44 16.10 18.67 5.98
C LYS A 44 16.00 18.73 7.52
N PRO A 45 16.22 19.87 8.15
CA PRO A 45 16.20 20.00 9.63
C PRO A 45 14.89 19.51 10.26
N LYS A 46 13.77 19.66 9.55
CA LYS A 46 12.46 19.13 9.96
C LYS A 46 12.46 17.60 10.08
N MET A 47 13.10 16.91 9.13
CA MET A 47 13.20 15.43 9.14
C MET A 47 14.15 14.95 10.25
N LEU A 48 15.25 15.62 10.47
CA LEU A 48 16.17 15.31 11.60
C LEU A 48 15.45 15.39 12.94
N LYS A 49 14.67 16.44 13.14
CA LYS A 49 13.86 16.60 14.36
C LYS A 49 12.85 15.46 14.52
N ARG A 50 12.20 15.04 13.42
CA ARG A 50 11.28 13.87 13.44
C ARG A 50 12.02 12.59 13.81
N ILE A 51 13.16 12.29 13.19
CA ILE A 51 13.96 11.09 13.49
C ILE A 51 14.38 11.05 14.96
N LEU A 52 14.85 12.18 15.50
CA LEU A 52 15.26 12.25 16.90
C LEU A 52 14.09 12.05 17.86
N ASN A 53 12.96 12.68 17.58
CA ASN A 53 11.74 12.53 18.38
C ASN A 53 11.21 11.09 18.29
N ALA A 54 11.14 10.50 17.09
CA ALA A 54 10.69 9.14 16.87
C ALA A 54 11.56 8.14 17.66
N LYS A 55 12.90 8.26 17.57
CA LYS A 55 13.81 7.41 18.37
C LYS A 55 13.59 7.55 19.87
N LYS A 56 13.32 8.76 20.36
CA LYS A 56 13.05 9.02 21.78
C LYS A 56 11.74 8.36 22.23
N ILE A 57 10.68 8.45 21.41
CA ILE A 57 9.38 7.84 21.69
C ILE A 57 9.51 6.31 21.67
N CYS A 58 10.08 5.73 20.60
CA CYS A 58 10.26 4.30 20.46
C CYS A 58 11.07 3.69 21.61
N LYS A 59 12.13 4.39 22.06
CA LYS A 59 12.91 3.98 23.23
C LYS A 59 12.07 3.98 24.51
N LYS A 60 11.22 4.98 24.70
CA LYS A 60 10.31 5.05 25.86
C LYS A 60 9.27 3.93 25.85
N GLU A 61 8.72 3.66 24.67
CA GLU A 61 7.68 2.64 24.45
C GLU A 61 8.22 1.23 24.27
N LYS A 62 9.55 1.07 24.24
CA LYS A 62 10.25 -0.21 24.03
C LYS A 62 9.80 -0.95 22.76
N ARG A 63 9.51 -0.22 21.70
CA ARG A 63 9.12 -0.75 20.38
C ARG A 63 10.08 -0.32 19.29
N GLU A 64 10.03 -1.02 18.18
CA GLU A 64 10.75 -0.65 16.98
C GLU A 64 10.19 0.61 16.32
N LEU A 65 11.03 1.26 15.52
CA LEU A 65 10.64 2.43 14.77
C LEU A 65 9.88 2.01 13.51
N LEU A 66 8.67 2.54 13.35
CA LEU A 66 7.79 2.28 12.23
C LEU A 66 7.77 3.46 11.25
N PRO A 67 7.39 3.23 9.97
CA PRO A 67 7.25 4.30 8.99
C PRO A 67 6.37 5.47 9.46
N LYS A 68 5.30 5.22 10.20
CA LYS A 68 4.40 6.25 10.76
C LYS A 68 5.08 7.23 11.71
N ASP A 69 6.19 6.83 12.33
CA ASP A 69 6.95 7.72 13.21
C ASP A 69 7.75 8.77 12.43
N LEU A 70 8.03 8.49 11.16
CA LEU A 70 8.84 9.35 10.27
C LEU A 70 8.00 10.09 9.24
N PHE A 71 6.98 9.42 8.70
CA PHE A 71 6.14 9.95 7.62
C PHE A 71 4.70 10.08 8.10
N HIS A 72 4.01 11.11 7.61
CA HIS A 72 2.59 11.32 7.87
C HIS A 72 1.85 11.27 6.55
N LEU A 73 1.46 10.04 6.16
CA LEU A 73 0.71 9.87 4.94
C LEU A 73 -0.68 10.50 5.05
N LYS A 74 -1.07 11.23 4.00
CA LYS A 74 -2.41 11.77 3.78
C LYS A 74 -3.23 10.86 2.89
N GLY A 75 -2.57 10.14 1.99
CA GLY A 75 -3.18 9.16 1.10
C GLY A 75 -2.28 7.96 0.89
N PHE A 76 -2.90 6.78 0.95
CA PHE A 76 -2.22 5.52 0.76
C PHE A 76 -3.09 4.65 -0.14
N MET A 77 -2.61 4.36 -1.35
CA MET A 77 -3.30 3.50 -2.31
C MET A 77 -2.40 2.34 -2.71
N VAL A 78 -3.00 1.17 -2.79
CA VAL A 78 -2.30 -0.05 -3.22
C VAL A 78 -3.09 -0.76 -4.32
N ALA A 79 -2.37 -1.29 -5.29
CA ALA A 79 -2.90 -2.15 -6.34
C ALA A 79 -2.30 -3.56 -6.20
N GLY A 80 -2.97 -4.56 -6.74
CA GLY A 80 -2.51 -5.95 -6.74
C GLY A 80 -3.56 -6.91 -6.19
N THR A 81 -3.38 -8.19 -6.45
CA THR A 81 -4.33 -9.26 -6.06
C THR A 81 -4.23 -9.64 -4.58
N ASP A 82 -3.07 -9.46 -3.97
CA ASP A 82 -2.78 -9.92 -2.60
C ASP A 82 -2.90 -8.83 -1.54
N ASN A 83 -3.49 -7.69 -1.89
CA ASN A 83 -3.51 -6.52 -1.00
C ASN A 83 -4.18 -6.80 0.33
N GLN A 84 -5.22 -7.62 0.35
CA GLN A 84 -5.97 -7.93 1.56
C GLN A 84 -5.09 -8.52 2.66
N CYS A 85 -4.09 -9.34 2.29
CA CYS A 85 -3.17 -9.96 3.23
C CYS A 85 -2.27 -8.94 3.95
N TYR A 86 -2.04 -7.78 3.36
CA TYR A 86 -1.11 -6.78 3.87
C TYR A 86 -1.78 -5.55 4.48
N LYS A 87 -3.10 -5.37 4.31
CA LYS A 87 -3.80 -4.14 4.72
C LYS A 87 -3.65 -3.83 6.20
N ASP A 88 -3.81 -4.81 7.05
CA ASP A 88 -3.76 -4.63 8.50
C ASP A 88 -2.34 -4.28 8.97
N ASP A 89 -1.35 -5.00 8.46
CA ASP A 89 0.05 -4.74 8.76
C ASP A 89 0.49 -3.35 8.24
N LEU A 90 0.07 -3.00 7.02
CA LEU A 90 0.37 -1.69 6.45
C LEU A 90 -0.28 -0.56 7.23
N GLU A 91 -1.51 -0.75 7.71
CA GLU A 91 -2.18 0.22 8.57
C GLU A 91 -1.43 0.40 9.90
N GLU A 92 -0.98 -0.70 10.51
CA GLU A 92 -0.18 -0.64 11.73
C GLU A 92 1.14 0.10 11.49
N MET A 93 1.83 -0.20 10.39
CA MET A 93 3.14 0.38 10.06
C MET A 93 3.07 1.85 9.67
N TRP A 94 2.05 2.27 8.94
CA TRP A 94 1.94 3.61 8.37
C TRP A 94 0.94 4.52 9.09
N GLY A 95 0.06 3.94 9.93
CA GLY A 95 -0.99 4.68 10.65
C GLY A 95 -2.14 5.13 9.75
N VAL A 96 -2.17 4.65 8.51
CA VAL A 96 -3.23 4.90 7.52
C VAL A 96 -3.52 3.60 6.78
N ARG A 97 -4.78 3.16 6.82
CA ARG A 97 -5.22 1.99 6.07
C ARG A 97 -5.16 2.27 4.57
N PRO A 98 -4.47 1.45 3.77
CA PRO A 98 -4.42 1.65 2.34
C PRO A 98 -5.79 1.46 1.70
N MET A 99 -6.09 2.28 0.68
CA MET A 99 -7.21 2.09 -0.23
C MET A 99 -6.78 1.14 -1.34
N GLU A 100 -7.66 0.23 -1.70
CA GLU A 100 -7.41 -0.70 -2.78
C GLU A 100 -7.84 -0.13 -4.12
N LEU A 101 -6.99 -0.37 -5.10
CA LEU A 101 -7.23 -0.01 -6.49
C LEU A 101 -7.25 -1.29 -7.32
N PHE A 102 -8.29 -1.47 -8.12
CA PHE A 102 -8.38 -2.53 -9.08
C PHE A 102 -7.99 -2.02 -10.46
N ALA A 103 -6.93 -2.58 -10.99
CA ALA A 103 -6.33 -2.14 -12.24
C ALA A 103 -5.76 -3.32 -13.03
N GLY A 104 -5.71 -3.19 -14.34
CA GLY A 104 -5.06 -4.11 -15.25
C GLY A 104 -4.20 -3.37 -16.26
N THR A 105 -3.37 -4.10 -16.99
CA THR A 105 -2.46 -3.51 -17.97
C THR A 105 -3.23 -2.85 -19.14
N GLU A 106 -4.25 -3.54 -19.64
CA GLU A 106 -5.06 -3.05 -20.77
C GLU A 106 -6.13 -2.04 -20.32
N PRO A 107 -6.97 -2.36 -19.31
CA PRO A 107 -8.07 -1.47 -18.93
C PRO A 107 -7.62 -0.32 -18.01
N SER A 108 -6.35 -0.28 -17.64
CA SER A 108 -5.84 0.71 -16.69
C SER A 108 -6.52 0.61 -15.32
N ILE A 109 -7.09 1.68 -14.80
CA ILE A 109 -7.81 1.68 -13.51
C ILE A 109 -9.29 1.40 -13.78
N ILE A 110 -9.80 0.30 -13.22
CA ILE A 110 -11.17 -0.17 -13.42
C ILE A 110 -12.08 0.23 -12.26
N GLY A 111 -11.53 0.21 -11.04
CA GLY A 111 -12.29 0.49 -9.83
C GLY A 111 -11.41 0.80 -8.63
N THR A 112 -12.03 1.29 -7.58
CA THR A 112 -11.36 1.62 -6.32
C THR A 112 -12.29 1.41 -5.14
N GLU A 113 -11.71 1.12 -3.98
CA GLU A 113 -12.44 1.30 -2.72
C GLU A 113 -12.83 2.77 -2.53
N THR A 114 -13.88 3.02 -1.77
CA THR A 114 -14.25 4.35 -1.31
C THR A 114 -13.87 4.54 0.17
N TRP A 115 -14.15 5.72 0.69
CA TRP A 115 -13.92 6.06 2.10
C TRP A 115 -14.67 5.15 3.06
N THR A 116 -15.80 4.58 2.64
CA THR A 116 -16.61 3.65 3.44
C THR A 116 -15.97 2.29 3.60
N ARG A 117 -14.97 1.94 2.78
CA ARG A 117 -14.30 0.63 2.76
C ARG A 117 -15.26 -0.55 2.63
N ASN A 118 -16.39 -0.32 2.01
CA ASN A 118 -17.45 -1.30 1.81
C ASN A 118 -17.51 -1.74 0.34
N GLY A 119 -16.50 -2.50 -0.07
CA GLY A 119 -16.40 -3.06 -1.42
C GLY A 119 -15.73 -2.14 -2.43
N MET A 120 -15.64 -2.65 -3.65
CA MET A 120 -15.01 -2.01 -4.79
C MET A 120 -16.08 -1.34 -5.67
N TYR A 121 -15.80 -0.12 -6.09
CA TYR A 121 -16.66 0.65 -7.00
C TYR A 121 -15.99 0.73 -8.36
N PHE A 122 -16.66 0.21 -9.37
CA PHE A 122 -16.21 0.23 -10.76
C PHE A 122 -16.53 1.57 -11.41
N PHE A 123 -15.66 2.00 -12.32
CA PHE A 123 -15.87 3.22 -13.10
C PHE A 123 -16.65 2.89 -14.38
N PRO A 124 -17.95 3.22 -14.48
CA PRO A 124 -18.79 2.79 -15.59
C PRO A 124 -18.37 3.39 -16.94
N ASP A 125 -17.67 4.53 -16.90
CA ASP A 125 -17.27 5.27 -18.11
C ASP A 125 -15.90 4.82 -18.68
N THR A 126 -15.20 3.90 -18.01
CA THR A 126 -13.84 3.50 -18.42
C THR A 126 -13.81 2.32 -19.35
N CYS A 127 -14.70 1.34 -19.17
CA CYS A 127 -14.77 0.12 -19.94
C CYS A 127 -16.21 -0.38 -20.06
N PHE A 128 -16.41 -1.25 -21.03
CA PHE A 128 -17.62 -2.05 -21.14
C PHE A 128 -17.44 -3.28 -20.24
N TYR A 129 -18.37 -3.51 -19.32
CA TYR A 129 -18.32 -4.61 -18.37
C TYR A 129 -19.34 -5.68 -18.69
N GLU A 130 -18.86 -6.91 -18.83
CA GLU A 130 -19.67 -8.11 -18.89
C GLU A 130 -19.36 -8.99 -17.68
N PHE A 131 -20.37 -9.46 -17.01
CA PHE A 131 -20.25 -10.29 -15.84
C PHE A 131 -20.75 -11.70 -16.12
N ILE A 132 -20.05 -12.69 -15.59
CA ILE A 132 -20.50 -14.09 -15.55
C ILE A 132 -20.56 -14.53 -14.10
N THR A 133 -21.41 -15.50 -13.79
CA THR A 133 -21.45 -16.05 -12.43
C THR A 133 -20.21 -16.92 -12.19
N GLU A 134 -19.78 -17.03 -10.94
CA GLU A 134 -18.68 -17.95 -10.58
C GLU A 134 -18.96 -19.38 -11.02
N LYS A 135 -20.21 -19.84 -10.84
CA LYS A 135 -20.65 -21.16 -11.26
C LYS A 135 -20.46 -21.39 -12.77
N ASP A 136 -20.84 -20.42 -13.57
CA ASP A 136 -20.73 -20.52 -15.04
C ASP A 136 -19.27 -20.42 -15.49
N MET A 137 -18.46 -19.62 -14.78
CA MET A 137 -17.00 -19.57 -15.01
C MET A 137 -16.34 -20.91 -14.73
N LEU A 138 -16.65 -21.53 -13.60
CA LEU A 138 -16.12 -22.84 -13.23
C LEU A 138 -16.56 -23.94 -14.23
N HIS A 139 -17.83 -23.90 -14.68
CA HIS A 139 -18.32 -24.82 -15.70
C HIS A 139 -17.58 -24.63 -17.03
N ASN A 140 -17.36 -23.39 -17.48
CA ASN A 140 -16.57 -23.16 -18.70
C ASN A 140 -15.09 -23.60 -18.55
N TYR A 141 -14.54 -23.55 -17.34
CA TYR A 141 -13.19 -24.04 -17.07
C TYR A 141 -13.10 -25.58 -17.20
N GLU A 142 -14.15 -26.28 -16.77
CA GLU A 142 -14.24 -27.75 -16.88
C GLU A 142 -14.64 -28.20 -18.30
N ASP A 143 -15.52 -27.46 -18.94
CA ASP A 143 -15.97 -27.69 -20.32
C ASP A 143 -15.83 -26.41 -21.16
N PRO A 144 -14.72 -26.22 -21.87
CA PRO A 144 -14.47 -25.06 -22.71
C PRO A 144 -15.47 -24.88 -23.88
N SER A 145 -16.30 -25.87 -24.19
CA SER A 145 -17.35 -25.74 -25.18
C SER A 145 -18.62 -25.05 -24.66
N PHE A 146 -18.76 -24.97 -23.33
CA PHE A 146 -19.83 -24.22 -22.69
C PHE A 146 -19.56 -22.71 -22.77
N THR A 147 -20.51 -21.98 -23.33
CA THR A 147 -20.47 -20.52 -23.38
C THR A 147 -21.28 -19.92 -22.23
N PRO A 148 -20.67 -19.29 -21.23
CA PRO A 148 -21.41 -18.71 -20.12
C PRO A 148 -22.33 -17.58 -20.60
N PRO A 149 -23.54 -17.45 -20.01
CA PRO A 149 -24.35 -16.26 -20.21
C PRO A 149 -23.68 -15.05 -19.57
N THR A 150 -23.66 -13.92 -20.27
CA THR A 150 -23.12 -12.65 -19.76
C THR A 150 -24.24 -11.72 -19.32
N TYR A 151 -23.95 -10.96 -18.25
CA TYR A 151 -24.83 -9.95 -17.69
C TYR A 151 -24.17 -8.59 -17.84
N LEU A 152 -24.89 -7.64 -18.38
CA LEU A 152 -24.44 -6.26 -18.51
C LEU A 152 -24.79 -5.46 -17.23
N MET A 153 -23.97 -4.49 -16.93
CA MET A 153 -24.26 -3.49 -15.91
C MET A 153 -25.11 -2.36 -16.48
#